data_825b00fe5f67e3399bd9d03e19ec65ae
#
_entry.id   825b00fe5f67e3399bd9d03e19ec65ae
#
_cell.length_a   1.000
_cell.length_b   1.000
_cell.length_c   1.000
_cell.angle_alpha   90.00
_cell.angle_beta   90.00
_cell.angle_gamma   90.00
#
_symmetry.space_group_name_H-M   'P 1'
#
loop_
_entity.id
_entity.type
_entity.pdbx_description
1 polymer ?
#
loop_
_entity_poly.entity_id
_entity_poly.type
_entity_poly.pdbx_seq_one_letter_code
_entity_poly.pdbx_strand_id
1 'polypeptide(L)'
;MDEFALDMDGPSFLADPHPTYRWLRECAPAYVWQPRHAVVFSRYRDVKAILNDRRFSNNYRAWEFAQPEQWPPELADFQKLLDNGLSLLPDHRHGPVRRLVSSSLTVRSVERMQSRIQRAVDELLDVTVDGGRLDISKFAAPLPARVICDLLAIPAEMREDLCAFGLAAAKSANIALPPDELIASISPTPRWVAMLRRVIAERRENPREDDLLSTLITARDDGAKLSEEELLSLVFTFFVAGGDSTKNAIAWGVHTLLRHPAALAEIHRDASLMRNAAEETMRFEMFAKSGFPKYCTEAMEFAGVSLRKGQMVLPLIAAALRDEDVFPEPDRFDIRRDLRQTISFGSGQQTCLGAALARMQLVTALGTLFRRFPEMKPLGEPEFEPHPLIRSMKKFEVALH
;
A
#
# COMPACT_ATOMS: atom_id res chain seq x y z
N MET A 1 -4.37 -36.58 10.95
CA MET A 1 -4.48 -35.11 10.94
C MET A 1 -3.93 -34.71 9.60
N ASP A 2 -4.77 -34.21 8.70
CA ASP A 2 -4.29 -33.70 7.45
C ASP A 2 -3.29 -32.58 7.75
N GLU A 3 -2.11 -32.66 7.12
CA GLU A 3 -1.04 -31.71 7.33
C GLU A 3 -1.51 -30.34 6.81
N PHE A 4 -1.61 -29.34 7.69
CA PHE A 4 -2.04 -27.99 7.30
C PHE A 4 -1.05 -27.42 6.27
N ALA A 5 -1.54 -27.14 5.07
CA ALA A 5 -0.76 -26.49 4.01
C ALA A 5 -1.23 -25.03 3.84
N LEU A 6 -0.33 -24.09 4.07
CA LEU A 6 -0.63 -22.66 3.87
C LEU A 6 -0.73 -22.37 2.37
N ASP A 7 -1.95 -22.07 1.93
CA ASP A 7 -2.23 -21.55 0.58
C ASP A 7 -2.86 -20.15 0.68
N MET A 8 -2.04 -19.13 0.40
CA MET A 8 -2.47 -17.72 0.43
C MET A 8 -2.96 -17.22 -0.93
N ASP A 9 -2.98 -18.06 -1.94
CA ASP A 9 -3.42 -17.72 -3.30
C ASP A 9 -4.70 -18.47 -3.69
N GLY A 10 -5.11 -19.47 -2.91
CA GLY A 10 -6.32 -20.25 -3.13
C GLY A 10 -7.61 -19.43 -2.98
N PRO A 11 -8.67 -19.82 -3.72
CA PRO A 11 -9.95 -19.09 -3.70
C PRO A 11 -10.55 -18.92 -2.29
N SER A 12 -10.44 -19.93 -1.45
CA SER A 12 -10.97 -19.89 -0.06
C SER A 12 -10.24 -18.84 0.78
N PHE A 13 -8.92 -18.75 0.67
CA PHE A 13 -8.13 -17.72 1.37
C PHE A 13 -8.42 -16.33 0.84
N LEU A 14 -8.56 -16.17 -0.49
CA LEU A 14 -8.88 -14.87 -1.09
C LEU A 14 -10.26 -14.37 -0.66
N ALA A 15 -11.23 -15.27 -0.53
CA ALA A 15 -12.57 -14.94 -0.05
C ALA A 15 -12.56 -14.61 1.46
N ASP A 16 -12.00 -15.51 2.29
CA ASP A 16 -11.90 -15.33 3.76
C ASP A 16 -10.58 -15.88 4.31
N PRO A 17 -9.57 -15.03 4.59
CA PRO A 17 -8.29 -15.45 5.14
C PRO A 17 -8.32 -15.67 6.66
N HIS A 18 -9.38 -15.24 7.34
CA HIS A 18 -9.42 -15.16 8.80
C HIS A 18 -9.33 -16.52 9.51
N PRO A 19 -9.95 -17.62 9.03
CA PRO A 19 -9.75 -18.95 9.61
C PRO A 19 -8.28 -19.38 9.58
N THR A 20 -7.59 -19.15 8.46
CA THR A 20 -6.15 -19.44 8.30
C THR A 20 -5.31 -18.60 9.26
N TYR A 21 -5.57 -17.31 9.35
CA TYR A 21 -4.83 -16.42 10.27
C TYR A 21 -5.04 -16.79 11.74
N ARG A 22 -6.27 -17.17 12.12
CA ARG A 22 -6.58 -17.65 13.47
C ARG A 22 -5.79 -18.91 13.78
N TRP A 23 -5.85 -19.90 12.90
CA TRP A 23 -5.10 -21.15 13.08
C TRP A 23 -3.60 -20.89 13.23
N LEU A 24 -3.03 -20.01 12.40
CA LEU A 24 -1.60 -19.65 12.52
C LEU A 24 -1.29 -19.02 13.88
N ARG A 25 -2.11 -18.08 14.38
CA ARG A 25 -1.87 -17.46 15.70
C ARG A 25 -1.93 -18.46 16.85
N GLU A 26 -2.90 -19.36 16.80
CA GLU A 26 -3.17 -20.31 17.88
C GLU A 26 -2.22 -21.50 17.86
N CYS A 27 -2.03 -22.11 16.70
CA CYS A 27 -1.37 -23.42 16.55
C CYS A 27 0.07 -23.32 16.04
N ALA A 28 0.38 -22.36 15.16
CA ALA A 28 1.69 -22.25 14.52
C ALA A 28 2.12 -20.78 14.33
N PRO A 29 2.35 -20.01 15.43
CA PRO A 29 2.62 -18.58 15.35
C PRO A 29 3.91 -18.23 14.62
N ALA A 30 4.83 -19.18 14.51
CA ALA A 30 6.02 -19.14 13.65
C ALA A 30 5.98 -20.38 12.73
N TYR A 31 5.38 -20.21 11.55
CA TYR A 31 5.14 -21.31 10.61
C TYR A 31 6.22 -21.33 9.52
N VAL A 32 6.85 -22.50 9.31
CA VAL A 32 7.83 -22.70 8.23
C VAL A 32 7.08 -23.01 6.94
N TRP A 33 7.05 -22.05 6.03
CA TRP A 33 6.38 -22.18 4.74
C TRP A 33 7.37 -22.65 3.66
N GLN A 34 7.50 -23.96 3.53
CA GLN A 34 8.48 -24.61 2.64
C GLN A 34 8.39 -24.13 1.17
N PRO A 35 7.18 -24.05 0.55
CA PRO A 35 7.08 -23.64 -0.84
C PRO A 35 7.61 -22.24 -1.15
N ARG A 36 7.72 -21.37 -0.13
CA ARG A 36 8.25 -20.01 -0.28
C ARG A 36 9.60 -19.80 0.40
N HIS A 37 10.20 -20.87 0.96
CA HIS A 37 11.45 -20.76 1.74
C HIS A 37 11.40 -19.67 2.80
N ALA A 38 10.25 -19.49 3.46
CA ALA A 38 9.98 -18.42 4.39
C ALA A 38 9.55 -18.93 5.76
N VAL A 39 9.77 -18.11 6.78
CA VAL A 39 9.12 -18.29 8.09
C VAL A 39 8.05 -17.21 8.24
N VAL A 40 6.82 -17.64 8.50
CA VAL A 40 5.65 -16.77 8.62
C VAL A 40 5.40 -16.50 10.10
N PHE A 41 5.24 -15.24 10.49
CA PHE A 41 4.92 -14.84 11.86
C PHE A 41 3.53 -14.18 11.89
N SER A 42 2.66 -14.62 12.80
CA SER A 42 1.24 -14.24 12.83
C SER A 42 0.79 -13.50 14.09
N ARG A 43 1.49 -13.64 15.24
CA ARG A 43 1.15 -12.93 16.47
C ARG A 43 1.60 -11.47 16.43
N TYR A 44 0.80 -10.59 16.97
CA TYR A 44 1.05 -9.15 16.98
C TYR A 44 2.43 -8.78 17.53
N ARG A 45 2.80 -9.34 18.71
CA ARG A 45 4.09 -9.05 19.36
C ARG A 45 5.28 -9.36 18.44
N ASP A 46 5.24 -10.50 17.75
CA ASP A 46 6.32 -11.00 16.91
C ASP A 46 6.38 -10.20 15.60
N VAL A 47 5.22 -9.97 14.98
CA VAL A 47 5.09 -9.11 13.78
C VAL A 47 5.59 -7.71 14.07
N LYS A 48 5.17 -7.08 15.18
CA LYS A 48 5.62 -5.74 15.55
C LYS A 48 7.12 -5.70 15.86
N ALA A 49 7.66 -6.73 16.50
CA ALA A 49 9.09 -6.84 16.75
C ALA A 49 9.89 -6.92 15.43
N ILE A 50 9.47 -7.77 14.47
CA ILE A 50 10.10 -7.87 13.15
C ILE A 50 10.08 -6.51 12.41
N LEU A 51 8.96 -5.78 12.47
CA LEU A 51 8.83 -4.48 11.81
C LEU A 51 9.76 -3.40 12.40
N ASN A 52 10.17 -3.55 13.66
CA ASN A 52 11.01 -2.57 14.38
C ASN A 52 12.48 -2.98 14.50
N ASP A 53 12.84 -4.23 14.25
CA ASP A 53 14.18 -4.74 14.40
C ASP A 53 14.99 -4.59 13.09
N ARG A 54 16.13 -3.91 13.15
CA ARG A 54 17.00 -3.64 11.99
C ARG A 54 17.66 -4.89 11.44
N ARG A 55 17.70 -5.98 12.19
CA ARG A 55 18.20 -7.27 11.70
C ARG A 55 17.31 -7.90 10.63
N PHE A 56 16.08 -7.38 10.44
CA PHE A 56 15.16 -7.76 9.37
C PHE A 56 15.14 -6.69 8.28
N SER A 57 15.95 -6.89 7.24
CA SER A 57 16.06 -5.97 6.10
C SER A 57 14.90 -6.11 5.11
N ASN A 58 14.50 -5.00 4.47
CA ASN A 58 13.60 -5.02 3.30
C ASN A 58 14.34 -5.30 1.99
N ASN A 59 15.68 -5.28 2.01
CA ASN A 59 16.47 -5.48 0.80
C ASN A 59 16.44 -6.96 0.40
N TYR A 60 15.67 -7.28 -0.64
CA TYR A 60 15.53 -8.66 -1.15
C TYR A 60 16.87 -9.26 -1.64
N ARG A 61 17.88 -8.44 -1.95
CA ARG A 61 19.22 -8.92 -2.30
C ARG A 61 19.94 -9.59 -1.11
N ALA A 62 19.44 -9.40 0.12
CA ALA A 62 19.92 -10.11 1.30
C ALA A 62 19.34 -11.54 1.42
N TRP A 63 18.37 -11.92 0.57
CA TRP A 63 17.78 -13.25 0.58
C TRP A 63 18.82 -14.32 0.19
N GLU A 64 18.85 -15.45 0.93
CA GLU A 64 19.81 -16.54 0.68
C GLU A 64 19.67 -17.18 -0.72
N PHE A 65 18.50 -17.03 -1.37
CA PHE A 65 18.23 -17.49 -2.72
C PHE A 65 18.16 -16.34 -3.75
N ALA A 66 18.57 -15.13 -3.39
CA ALA A 66 18.59 -14.03 -4.34
C ALA A 66 19.48 -14.34 -5.52
N GLN A 67 18.97 -14.18 -6.73
CA GLN A 67 19.74 -14.29 -7.95
C GLN A 67 20.22 -12.91 -8.39
N PRO A 68 21.42 -12.81 -8.99
CA PRO A 68 21.84 -11.57 -9.62
C PRO A 68 20.82 -11.13 -10.67
N GLU A 69 20.35 -9.91 -10.56
CA GLU A 69 19.44 -9.35 -11.56
C GLU A 69 20.20 -9.11 -12.85
N GLN A 70 19.66 -9.65 -13.94
CA GLN A 70 20.14 -9.40 -15.30
C GLN A 70 19.00 -8.73 -16.09
N TRP A 71 18.96 -7.41 -16.02
CA TRP A 71 17.99 -6.65 -16.77
C TRP A 71 18.50 -6.43 -18.20
N PRO A 72 17.65 -6.57 -19.22
CA PRO A 72 17.97 -6.16 -20.58
C PRO A 72 18.43 -4.70 -20.63
N PRO A 73 19.38 -4.32 -21.49
CA PRO A 73 19.88 -2.94 -21.57
C PRO A 73 18.78 -1.88 -21.75
N GLU A 74 17.71 -2.20 -22.45
CA GLU A 74 16.53 -1.34 -22.66
C GLU A 74 15.75 -1.06 -21.37
N LEU A 75 15.95 -1.85 -20.31
CA LEU A 75 15.34 -1.66 -19.00
C LEU A 75 16.30 -1.06 -17.95
N ALA A 76 17.46 -0.55 -18.37
CA ALA A 76 18.47 0.04 -17.49
C ALA A 76 17.91 1.21 -16.64
N ASP A 77 17.00 2.01 -17.17
CA ASP A 77 16.39 3.09 -16.40
C ASP A 77 15.45 2.54 -15.32
N PHE A 78 14.73 1.44 -15.58
CA PHE A 78 13.93 0.77 -14.57
C PHE A 78 14.82 0.20 -13.44
N GLN A 79 15.92 -0.45 -13.80
CA GLN A 79 16.89 -0.93 -12.81
C GLN A 79 17.41 0.21 -11.92
N LYS A 80 17.75 1.39 -12.50
CA LYS A 80 18.17 2.55 -11.71
C LYS A 80 17.09 3.05 -10.76
N LEU A 81 15.81 3.03 -11.18
CA LEU A 81 14.70 3.39 -10.29
C LEU A 81 14.59 2.41 -9.12
N LEU A 82 14.79 1.10 -9.33
CA LEU A 82 14.81 0.12 -8.26
C LEU A 82 16.00 0.32 -7.32
N ASP A 83 17.21 0.45 -7.89
CA ASP A 83 18.46 0.58 -7.12
C ASP A 83 18.49 1.80 -6.20
N ASN A 84 17.85 2.89 -6.61
CA ASN A 84 17.73 4.11 -5.82
C ASN A 84 16.41 4.19 -5.02
N GLY A 85 15.60 3.12 -5.05
CA GLY A 85 14.38 3.01 -4.27
C GLY A 85 14.66 2.96 -2.78
N LEU A 86 13.83 3.67 -1.99
CA LEU A 86 14.04 3.82 -0.55
C LEU A 86 14.29 2.48 0.18
N SER A 87 13.60 1.40 -0.21
CA SER A 87 13.75 0.07 0.40
C SER A 87 15.08 -0.62 0.08
N LEU A 88 15.78 -0.21 -0.98
CA LEU A 88 17.05 -0.80 -1.42
C LEU A 88 18.25 0.09 -1.10
N LEU A 89 18.03 1.32 -0.65
CA LEU A 89 19.12 2.19 -0.24
C LEU A 89 19.92 1.56 0.90
N PRO A 90 21.25 1.72 0.87
CA PRO A 90 22.09 1.27 1.99
C PRO A 90 21.75 2.04 3.28
N ASP A 91 21.97 1.43 4.44
CA ASP A 91 21.56 1.96 5.74
C ASP A 91 21.97 3.41 6.00
N HIS A 92 23.19 3.80 5.58
CA HIS A 92 23.68 5.16 5.75
C HIS A 92 22.93 6.19 4.90
N ARG A 93 22.24 5.78 3.82
CA ARG A 93 21.41 6.65 2.96
C ARG A 93 19.92 6.55 3.28
N HIS A 94 19.42 5.36 3.65
CA HIS A 94 18.02 5.15 3.96
C HIS A 94 17.47 6.15 4.99
N GLY A 95 18.15 6.29 6.13
CA GLY A 95 17.73 7.18 7.22
C GLY A 95 17.60 8.64 6.78
N PRO A 96 18.66 9.28 6.22
CA PRO A 96 18.60 10.65 5.70
C PRO A 96 17.51 10.86 4.64
N VAL A 97 17.44 10.01 3.61
CA VAL A 97 16.42 10.13 2.55
C VAL A 97 15.03 10.04 3.13
N ARG A 98 14.78 9.06 4.04
CA ARG A 98 13.49 8.93 4.69
C ARG A 98 13.09 10.15 5.50
N ARG A 99 14.04 10.78 6.26
CA ARG A 99 13.75 12.01 7.00
C ARG A 99 13.39 13.17 6.08
N LEU A 100 14.12 13.35 4.97
CA LEU A 100 13.81 14.37 3.96
C LEU A 100 12.38 14.23 3.42
N VAL A 101 11.97 13.00 3.09
CA VAL A 101 10.62 12.73 2.58
C VAL A 101 9.57 12.94 3.67
N SER A 102 9.80 12.42 4.88
CA SER A 102 8.86 12.52 5.99
C SER A 102 8.64 13.97 6.43
N SER A 103 9.68 14.81 6.40
CA SER A 103 9.58 16.24 6.71
C SER A 103 8.79 17.01 5.64
N SER A 104 8.72 16.49 4.42
CA SER A 104 7.97 17.08 3.31
C SER A 104 6.51 16.62 3.27
N LEU A 105 6.22 15.38 3.70
CA LEU A 105 4.87 14.79 3.79
C LEU A 105 4.26 14.98 5.19
N THR A 106 4.21 16.22 5.66
CA THR A 106 3.63 16.55 6.98
C THR A 106 2.10 16.47 6.96
N VAL A 107 1.48 16.33 8.14
CA VAL A 107 0.01 16.42 8.30
C VAL A 107 -0.52 17.69 7.64
N ARG A 108 0.13 18.83 7.85
CA ARG A 108 -0.27 20.13 7.27
C ARG A 108 -0.18 20.16 5.74
N SER A 109 0.86 19.53 5.13
CA SER A 109 0.96 19.44 3.67
C SER A 109 -0.13 18.55 3.08
N VAL A 110 -0.49 17.48 3.78
CA VAL A 110 -1.58 16.58 3.39
C VAL A 110 -2.94 17.25 3.57
N GLU A 111 -3.18 18.01 4.66
CA GLU A 111 -4.43 18.76 4.87
C GLU A 111 -4.74 19.73 3.73
N ARG A 112 -3.73 20.36 3.16
CA ARG A 112 -3.89 21.22 1.97
C ARG A 112 -4.39 20.46 0.73
N MET A 113 -4.24 19.14 0.70
CA MET A 113 -4.74 18.29 -0.39
C MET A 113 -6.23 17.96 -0.28
N GLN A 114 -6.89 18.25 0.86
CA GLN A 114 -8.27 17.86 1.12
C GLN A 114 -9.24 18.28 -0.01
N SER A 115 -9.18 19.54 -0.45
CA SER A 115 -10.05 20.05 -1.50
C SER A 115 -9.75 19.45 -2.88
N ARG A 116 -8.47 19.12 -3.14
CA ARG A 116 -8.06 18.48 -4.39
C ARG A 116 -8.52 17.03 -4.42
N ILE A 117 -8.36 16.30 -3.31
CA ILE A 117 -8.84 14.93 -3.17
C ILE A 117 -10.37 14.88 -3.30
N GLN A 118 -11.09 15.81 -2.64
CA GLN A 118 -12.54 15.87 -2.75
C GLN A 118 -13.00 16.08 -4.21
N ARG A 119 -12.40 17.02 -4.92
CA ARG A 119 -12.68 17.23 -6.35
C ARG A 119 -12.42 15.98 -7.19
N ALA A 120 -11.27 15.33 -6.99
CA ALA A 120 -10.93 14.12 -7.72
C ALA A 120 -11.94 13.00 -7.48
N VAL A 121 -12.43 12.85 -6.24
CA VAL A 121 -13.49 11.89 -5.88
C VAL A 121 -14.80 12.25 -6.60
N ASP A 122 -15.21 13.51 -6.55
CA ASP A 122 -16.47 13.96 -7.16
C ASP A 122 -16.43 13.77 -8.69
N GLU A 123 -15.37 14.22 -9.37
CA GLU A 123 -15.17 14.05 -10.81
C GLU A 123 -15.15 12.57 -11.23
N LEU A 124 -14.51 11.70 -10.45
CA LEU A 124 -14.49 10.27 -10.74
C LEU A 124 -15.87 9.63 -10.58
N LEU A 125 -16.64 10.01 -9.58
CA LEU A 125 -18.01 9.54 -9.43
C LEU A 125 -18.88 9.98 -10.62
N ASP A 126 -18.74 11.22 -11.07
CA ASP A 126 -19.53 11.77 -12.17
C ASP A 126 -19.28 11.04 -13.51
N VAL A 127 -18.09 10.46 -13.71
CA VAL A 127 -17.74 9.73 -14.95
C VAL A 127 -17.84 8.20 -14.83
N THR A 128 -17.90 7.64 -13.61
CA THR A 128 -17.94 6.18 -13.41
C THR A 128 -19.31 5.65 -13.05
N VAL A 129 -20.23 6.50 -12.59
CA VAL A 129 -21.62 6.13 -12.34
C VAL A 129 -22.33 5.94 -13.67
N ASP A 130 -22.94 4.76 -13.87
CA ASP A 130 -23.68 4.42 -15.07
C ASP A 130 -24.98 3.69 -14.71
N GLY A 131 -26.13 4.21 -15.18
CA GLY A 131 -27.44 3.60 -15.00
C GLY A 131 -27.79 3.25 -13.56
N GLY A 132 -27.34 4.06 -12.57
CA GLY A 132 -27.57 3.79 -11.14
C GLY A 132 -26.68 2.67 -10.58
N ARG A 133 -25.58 2.32 -11.27
CA ARG A 133 -24.58 1.34 -10.84
C ARG A 133 -23.20 1.98 -10.78
N LEU A 134 -22.35 1.40 -9.96
CA LEU A 134 -20.95 1.80 -9.83
C LEU A 134 -20.08 0.56 -9.62
N ASP A 135 -19.02 0.42 -10.41
CA ASP A 135 -17.93 -0.48 -10.12
C ASP A 135 -16.92 0.25 -9.23
N ILE A 136 -16.85 -0.14 -7.96
CA ILE A 136 -16.00 0.49 -6.95
C ILE A 136 -14.51 0.35 -7.34
N SER A 137 -14.12 -0.75 -7.95
CA SER A 137 -12.72 -0.95 -8.38
C SER A 137 -12.33 0.02 -9.51
N LYS A 138 -13.23 0.25 -10.48
CA LYS A 138 -13.02 1.24 -11.55
C LYS A 138 -13.01 2.68 -11.04
N PHE A 139 -13.86 2.99 -10.08
CA PHE A 139 -13.89 4.29 -9.43
C PHE A 139 -12.60 4.56 -8.64
N ALA A 140 -12.15 3.57 -7.83
CA ALA A 140 -11.04 3.75 -6.91
C ALA A 140 -9.67 3.75 -7.62
N ALA A 141 -9.52 3.01 -8.73
CA ALA A 141 -8.21 2.80 -9.37
C ALA A 141 -7.49 4.09 -9.81
N PRO A 142 -8.13 5.08 -10.47
CA PRO A 142 -7.43 6.28 -10.93
C PRO A 142 -7.20 7.33 -9.84
N LEU A 143 -7.91 7.25 -8.69
CA LEU A 143 -7.86 8.28 -7.65
C LEU A 143 -6.45 8.51 -7.09
N PRO A 144 -5.67 7.48 -6.68
CA PRO A 144 -4.34 7.70 -6.11
C PRO A 144 -3.37 8.35 -7.08
N ALA A 145 -3.38 7.93 -8.35
CA ALA A 145 -2.49 8.50 -9.36
C ALA A 145 -2.82 9.98 -9.63
N ARG A 146 -4.12 10.36 -9.69
CA ARG A 146 -4.54 11.76 -9.79
C ARG A 146 -4.06 12.57 -8.59
N VAL A 147 -4.23 12.06 -7.39
CA VAL A 147 -3.79 12.72 -6.15
C VAL A 147 -2.26 12.89 -6.11
N ILE A 148 -1.49 11.90 -6.58
CA ILE A 148 -0.03 12.00 -6.69
C ILE A 148 0.36 13.08 -7.71
N CYS A 149 -0.30 13.13 -8.87
CA CYS A 149 -0.07 14.18 -9.86
C CYS A 149 -0.36 15.58 -9.31
N ASP A 150 -1.42 15.74 -8.51
CA ASP A 150 -1.74 17.00 -7.84
C ASP A 150 -0.73 17.37 -6.77
N LEU A 151 -0.29 16.38 -5.97
CA LEU A 151 0.70 16.55 -4.90
C LEU A 151 2.06 17.01 -5.43
N LEU A 152 2.45 16.48 -6.60
CA LEU A 152 3.70 16.83 -7.30
C LEU A 152 3.52 18.00 -8.26
N ALA A 153 2.32 18.59 -8.35
CA ALA A 153 1.93 19.64 -9.29
C ALA A 153 2.36 19.33 -10.74
N ILE A 154 2.12 18.09 -11.19
CA ILE A 154 2.44 17.64 -12.54
C ILE A 154 1.64 18.45 -13.57
N PRO A 155 2.28 18.96 -14.64
CA PRO A 155 1.58 19.67 -15.72
C PRO A 155 0.45 18.83 -16.33
N ALA A 156 -0.65 19.47 -16.69
CA ALA A 156 -1.87 18.79 -17.13
C ALA A 156 -1.63 17.87 -18.35
N GLU A 157 -0.81 18.32 -19.29
CA GLU A 157 -0.44 17.61 -20.52
C GLU A 157 0.39 16.34 -20.28
N MET A 158 0.97 16.17 -19.09
CA MET A 158 1.79 14.99 -18.74
C MET A 158 1.06 14.02 -17.82
N ARG A 159 -0.09 14.42 -17.23
CA ARG A 159 -0.78 13.65 -16.19
C ARG A 159 -1.27 12.29 -16.68
N GLU A 160 -1.87 12.24 -17.87
CA GLU A 160 -2.39 11.01 -18.44
C GLU A 160 -1.29 9.98 -18.62
N ASP A 161 -0.19 10.36 -19.28
CA ASP A 161 0.95 9.46 -19.51
C ASP A 161 1.60 9.00 -18.21
N LEU A 162 1.79 9.91 -17.24
CA LEU A 162 2.41 9.57 -15.95
C LEU A 162 1.51 8.67 -15.10
N CYS A 163 0.20 8.92 -15.08
CA CYS A 163 -0.76 8.08 -14.37
C CYS A 163 -0.86 6.70 -15.01
N ALA A 164 -0.95 6.62 -16.34
CA ALA A 164 -1.00 5.36 -17.08
C ALA A 164 0.25 4.49 -16.84
N PHE A 165 1.44 5.12 -16.87
CA PHE A 165 2.68 4.42 -16.54
C PHE A 165 2.72 3.96 -15.09
N GLY A 166 2.32 4.82 -14.14
CA GLY A 166 2.29 4.47 -12.72
C GLY A 166 1.42 3.24 -12.43
N LEU A 167 0.24 3.18 -13.04
CA LEU A 167 -0.67 2.03 -12.96
C LEU A 167 -0.07 0.77 -13.60
N ALA A 168 0.59 0.90 -14.75
CA ALA A 168 1.26 -0.21 -15.40
C ALA A 168 2.45 -0.71 -14.57
N ALA A 169 3.29 0.21 -14.08
CA ALA A 169 4.47 -0.10 -13.28
C ALA A 169 4.13 -0.71 -11.91
N ALA A 170 2.97 -0.40 -11.34
CA ALA A 170 2.50 -1.04 -10.10
C ALA A 170 2.39 -2.57 -10.26
N LYS A 171 2.08 -3.06 -11.46
CA LYS A 171 2.08 -4.50 -11.78
C LYS A 171 3.45 -5.15 -11.60
N SER A 172 4.56 -4.39 -11.75
CA SER A 172 5.90 -4.92 -11.58
C SER A 172 6.19 -5.41 -10.15
N ALA A 173 5.41 -4.98 -9.17
CA ALA A 173 5.45 -5.53 -7.81
C ALA A 173 4.89 -6.96 -7.73
N ASN A 174 4.19 -7.42 -8.76
CA ASN A 174 3.68 -8.78 -8.85
C ASN A 174 4.74 -9.73 -9.40
N ILE A 175 5.48 -10.40 -8.51
CA ILE A 175 6.52 -11.39 -8.86
C ILE A 175 5.97 -12.64 -9.58
N ALA A 176 4.66 -12.80 -9.67
CA ALA A 176 4.00 -13.90 -10.39
C ALA A 176 3.59 -13.52 -11.83
N LEU A 177 3.88 -12.29 -12.26
CA LEU A 177 3.64 -11.90 -13.65
C LEU A 177 4.52 -12.71 -14.62
N PRO A 178 3.97 -13.13 -15.77
CA PRO A 178 4.77 -13.64 -16.86
C PRO A 178 5.83 -12.62 -17.30
N PRO A 179 7.06 -13.07 -17.69
CA PRO A 179 8.15 -12.16 -18.04
C PRO A 179 7.80 -11.14 -19.13
N ASP A 180 7.03 -11.54 -20.14
CA ASP A 180 6.57 -10.68 -21.23
C ASP A 180 5.58 -9.60 -20.74
N GLU A 181 4.67 -9.94 -19.84
CA GLU A 181 3.77 -8.96 -19.21
C GLU A 181 4.53 -7.99 -18.29
N LEU A 182 5.51 -8.49 -17.54
CA LEU A 182 6.39 -7.66 -16.72
C LEU A 182 7.14 -6.65 -17.61
N ILE A 183 7.81 -7.13 -18.67
CA ILE A 183 8.52 -6.28 -19.61
C ILE A 183 7.58 -5.24 -20.23
N ALA A 184 6.40 -5.65 -20.69
CA ALA A 184 5.42 -4.74 -21.25
C ALA A 184 4.99 -3.64 -20.26
N SER A 185 4.86 -3.97 -18.97
CA SER A 185 4.44 -3.01 -17.94
C SER A 185 5.48 -1.95 -17.62
N ILE A 186 6.78 -2.25 -17.82
CA ILE A 186 7.90 -1.36 -17.46
C ILE A 186 8.65 -0.80 -18.67
N SER A 187 8.41 -1.30 -19.88
CA SER A 187 9.05 -0.80 -21.11
C SER A 187 8.86 0.72 -21.36
N PRO A 188 7.77 1.40 -20.91
CA PRO A 188 7.65 2.84 -21.03
C PRO A 188 8.55 3.66 -20.07
N THR A 189 9.32 3.01 -19.19
CA THR A 189 10.15 3.69 -18.18
C THR A 189 11.06 4.78 -18.74
N PRO A 190 11.80 4.60 -19.85
CA PRO A 190 12.67 5.66 -20.38
C PRO A 190 11.90 6.93 -20.73
N ARG A 191 10.72 6.80 -21.34
CA ARG A 191 9.84 7.95 -21.66
C ARG A 191 9.37 8.64 -20.37
N TRP A 192 8.93 7.86 -19.38
CA TRP A 192 8.49 8.38 -18.09
C TRP A 192 9.59 9.12 -17.35
N VAL A 193 10.81 8.55 -17.32
CA VAL A 193 12.00 9.19 -16.71
C VAL A 193 12.33 10.51 -17.42
N ALA A 194 12.32 10.53 -18.75
CA ALA A 194 12.57 11.75 -19.52
C ALA A 194 11.54 12.84 -19.24
N MET A 195 10.26 12.49 -19.15
CA MET A 195 9.19 13.42 -18.79
C MET A 195 9.39 13.99 -17.38
N LEU A 196 9.68 13.14 -16.40
CA LEU A 196 9.86 13.57 -15.02
C LEU A 196 11.11 14.43 -14.84
N ARG A 197 12.22 14.13 -15.56
CA ARG A 197 13.41 14.99 -15.58
C ARG A 197 13.10 16.40 -16.09
N ARG A 198 12.24 16.54 -17.09
CA ARG A 198 11.78 17.87 -17.57
C ARG A 198 11.03 18.63 -16.49
N VAL A 199 10.12 17.96 -15.77
CA VAL A 199 9.39 18.55 -14.65
C VAL A 199 10.34 18.97 -13.53
N ILE A 200 11.32 18.13 -13.18
CA ILE A 200 12.33 18.43 -12.15
C ILE A 200 13.18 19.64 -12.57
N ALA A 201 13.63 19.70 -13.84
CA ALA A 201 14.42 20.82 -14.35
C ALA A 201 13.63 22.14 -14.27
N GLU A 202 12.38 22.14 -14.72
CA GLU A 202 11.50 23.32 -14.63
C GLU A 202 11.29 23.76 -13.17
N ARG A 203 11.13 22.81 -12.23
CA ARG A 203 10.97 23.12 -10.80
C ARG A 203 12.24 23.67 -10.16
N ARG A 204 13.41 23.28 -10.63
CA ARG A 204 14.69 23.86 -10.16
C ARG A 204 14.84 25.32 -10.55
N GLU A 205 14.36 25.67 -11.74
CA GLU A 205 14.38 27.07 -12.25
C GLU A 205 13.23 27.89 -11.66
N ASN A 206 12.05 27.29 -11.52
CA ASN A 206 10.81 27.95 -11.08
C ASN A 206 10.19 27.18 -9.90
N PRO A 207 10.75 27.24 -8.67
CA PRO A 207 10.20 26.58 -7.49
C PRO A 207 8.79 27.08 -7.18
N ARG A 208 7.92 26.16 -6.74
CA ARG A 208 6.55 26.47 -6.29
C ARG A 208 6.41 26.19 -4.81
N GLU A 209 5.75 27.08 -4.10
CA GLU A 209 5.57 26.95 -2.63
C GLU A 209 4.62 25.81 -2.23
N ASP A 210 3.71 25.43 -3.13
CA ASP A 210 2.59 24.53 -2.83
C ASP A 210 2.75 23.11 -3.40
N ASP A 211 3.95 22.72 -3.87
CA ASP A 211 4.15 21.38 -4.38
C ASP A 211 5.23 20.60 -3.63
N LEU A 212 4.99 19.29 -3.51
CA LEU A 212 5.92 18.38 -2.85
C LEU A 212 7.24 18.26 -3.62
N LEU A 213 7.20 18.33 -4.95
CA LEU A 213 8.40 18.16 -5.78
C LEU A 213 9.39 19.30 -5.53
N SER A 214 8.95 20.57 -5.51
CA SER A 214 9.78 21.73 -5.16
C SER A 214 10.36 21.58 -3.75
N THR A 215 9.54 21.13 -2.79
CA THR A 215 9.98 20.87 -1.42
C THR A 215 11.08 19.80 -1.37
N LEU A 216 10.92 18.69 -2.08
CA LEU A 216 11.91 17.61 -2.13
C LEU A 216 13.22 18.01 -2.82
N ILE A 217 13.14 18.82 -3.89
CA ILE A 217 14.31 19.35 -4.61
C ILE A 217 15.16 20.23 -3.69
N THR A 218 14.52 21.03 -2.84
CA THR A 218 15.20 21.99 -1.95
C THR A 218 15.52 21.44 -0.57
N ALA A 219 14.92 20.31 -0.19
CA ALA A 219 15.07 19.69 1.14
C ALA A 219 16.54 19.40 1.47
N ARG A 220 16.91 19.65 2.73
CA ARG A 220 18.24 19.36 3.29
C ARG A 220 18.07 18.74 4.68
N ASP A 221 18.95 17.79 5.01
CA ASP A 221 19.03 17.17 6.32
C ASP A 221 20.54 16.98 6.65
N ASP A 222 21.07 17.75 7.60
CA ASP A 222 22.50 17.78 7.96
C ASP A 222 23.44 17.90 6.73
N GLY A 223 23.09 18.74 5.76
CA GLY A 223 23.81 18.90 4.49
C GLY A 223 23.50 17.84 3.43
N ALA A 224 22.82 16.75 3.77
CA ALA A 224 22.37 15.76 2.80
C ALA A 224 21.20 16.32 1.97
N LYS A 225 21.19 15.93 0.69
CA LYS A 225 20.11 16.23 -0.27
C LYS A 225 19.78 14.97 -1.06
N LEU A 226 18.61 14.94 -1.70
CA LEU A 226 18.28 13.89 -2.66
C LEU A 226 19.13 14.07 -3.92
N SER A 227 19.69 12.97 -4.42
CA SER A 227 20.21 12.92 -5.79
C SER A 227 19.04 12.97 -6.79
N GLU A 228 19.35 13.16 -8.06
CA GLU A 228 18.30 13.14 -9.11
C GLU A 228 17.71 11.73 -9.23
N GLU A 229 18.54 10.70 -9.18
CA GLU A 229 18.13 9.31 -9.22
C GLU A 229 17.28 8.93 -8.01
N GLU A 230 17.65 9.36 -6.80
CA GLU A 230 16.82 9.16 -5.59
C GLU A 230 15.46 9.87 -5.72
N LEU A 231 15.44 11.08 -6.30
CA LEU A 231 14.20 11.82 -6.52
C LEU A 231 13.29 11.14 -7.56
N LEU A 232 13.86 10.70 -8.69
CA LEU A 232 13.14 9.96 -9.72
C LEU A 232 12.55 8.66 -9.14
N SER A 233 13.37 7.91 -8.41
CA SER A 233 12.98 6.67 -7.76
C SER A 233 11.90 6.88 -6.69
N LEU A 234 11.99 7.96 -5.94
CA LEU A 234 10.98 8.32 -4.95
C LEU A 234 9.63 8.63 -5.59
N VAL A 235 9.62 9.44 -6.67
CA VAL A 235 8.38 9.74 -7.41
C VAL A 235 7.80 8.45 -8.03
N PHE A 236 8.65 7.59 -8.61
CA PHE A 236 8.24 6.28 -9.08
C PHE A 236 7.58 5.47 -7.97
N THR A 237 8.22 5.42 -6.79
CA THR A 237 7.69 4.71 -5.61
C THR A 237 6.31 5.24 -5.19
N PHE A 238 6.07 6.55 -5.27
CA PHE A 238 4.74 7.11 -4.94
C PHE A 238 3.65 6.58 -5.86
N PHE A 239 3.90 6.47 -7.16
CA PHE A 239 2.93 5.91 -8.10
C PHE A 239 2.71 4.41 -7.87
N VAL A 240 3.79 3.63 -7.74
CA VAL A 240 3.72 2.17 -7.58
C VAL A 240 3.10 1.79 -6.24
N ALA A 241 3.63 2.30 -5.15
CA ALA A 241 3.17 1.92 -3.81
C ALA A 241 1.82 2.52 -3.43
N GLY A 242 1.52 3.72 -3.94
CA GLY A 242 0.27 4.43 -3.61
C GLY A 242 -0.95 3.96 -4.41
N GLY A 243 -0.74 3.43 -5.63
CA GLY A 243 -1.81 3.05 -6.55
C GLY A 243 -2.70 1.92 -6.03
N ASP A 244 -2.22 0.70 -6.11
CA ASP A 244 -3.00 -0.49 -5.79
C ASP A 244 -3.40 -0.59 -4.33
N SER A 245 -2.55 -0.16 -3.41
CA SER A 245 -2.87 -0.22 -1.98
C SER A 245 -4.07 0.67 -1.63
N THR A 246 -4.12 1.90 -2.14
CA THR A 246 -5.22 2.83 -1.85
C THR A 246 -6.51 2.43 -2.59
N LYS A 247 -6.41 1.96 -3.84
CA LYS A 247 -7.55 1.37 -4.59
C LYS A 247 -8.21 0.27 -3.74
N ASN A 248 -7.41 -0.68 -3.27
CA ASN A 248 -7.93 -1.81 -2.50
C ASN A 248 -8.44 -1.39 -1.11
N ALA A 249 -7.79 -0.45 -0.44
CA ALA A 249 -8.30 0.09 0.84
C ALA A 249 -9.71 0.68 0.68
N ILE A 250 -9.96 1.43 -0.40
CA ILE A 250 -11.29 2.00 -0.69
C ILE A 250 -12.29 0.88 -1.01
N ALA A 251 -11.95 -0.06 -1.88
CA ALA A 251 -12.85 -1.13 -2.28
C ALA A 251 -13.23 -2.03 -1.09
N TRP A 252 -12.25 -2.45 -0.28
CA TRP A 252 -12.50 -3.20 0.95
C TRP A 252 -13.25 -2.38 2.00
N GLY A 253 -12.99 -1.07 2.09
CA GLY A 253 -13.74 -0.17 2.97
C GLY A 253 -15.22 -0.13 2.62
N VAL A 254 -15.58 0.02 1.33
CA VAL A 254 -16.96 -0.03 0.87
C VAL A 254 -17.58 -1.40 1.15
N HIS A 255 -16.91 -2.49 0.77
CA HIS A 255 -17.38 -3.85 0.99
C HIS A 255 -17.66 -4.12 2.48
N THR A 256 -16.74 -3.73 3.36
CA THR A 256 -16.87 -3.94 4.80
C THR A 256 -18.04 -3.16 5.37
N LEU A 257 -18.17 -1.86 5.04
CA LEU A 257 -19.25 -1.02 5.57
C LEU A 257 -20.63 -1.50 5.11
N LEU A 258 -20.77 -1.95 3.86
CA LEU A 258 -22.03 -2.50 3.34
C LEU A 258 -22.46 -3.79 4.06
N ARG A 259 -21.50 -4.57 4.58
CA ARG A 259 -21.76 -5.77 5.39
C ARG A 259 -22.06 -5.47 6.86
N HIS A 260 -21.90 -4.22 7.29
CA HIS A 260 -22.16 -3.78 8.66
C HIS A 260 -23.15 -2.61 8.71
N PRO A 261 -24.45 -2.84 8.36
CA PRO A 261 -25.45 -1.79 8.21
C PRO A 261 -25.70 -1.01 9.50
N ALA A 262 -25.52 -1.62 10.68
CA ALA A 262 -25.64 -0.91 11.95
C ALA A 262 -24.56 0.17 12.12
N ALA A 263 -23.32 -0.14 11.79
CA ALA A 263 -22.21 0.82 11.80
C ALA A 263 -22.44 1.95 10.77
N LEU A 264 -22.94 1.60 9.57
CA LEU A 264 -23.25 2.57 8.54
C LEU A 264 -24.39 3.52 8.97
N ALA A 265 -25.41 3.00 9.65
CA ALA A 265 -26.48 3.83 10.21
C ALA A 265 -25.98 4.78 11.30
N GLU A 266 -24.96 4.41 12.08
CA GLU A 266 -24.31 5.33 13.03
C GLU A 266 -23.54 6.43 12.32
N ILE A 267 -22.78 6.08 11.25
CA ILE A 267 -22.04 7.04 10.43
C ILE A 267 -22.99 8.06 9.76
N HIS A 268 -24.15 7.61 9.29
CA HIS A 268 -25.18 8.52 8.72
C HIS A 268 -25.73 9.51 9.74
N ARG A 269 -25.81 9.11 11.02
CA ARG A 269 -26.22 10.00 12.12
C ARG A 269 -25.10 10.94 12.60
N ASP A 270 -23.85 10.44 12.55
CA ASP A 270 -22.66 11.17 12.98
C ASP A 270 -21.51 10.91 12.01
N ALA A 271 -21.36 11.79 11.03
CA ALA A 271 -20.34 11.70 9.99
C ALA A 271 -18.90 11.78 10.55
N SER A 272 -18.69 12.27 11.78
CA SER A 272 -17.37 12.33 12.41
C SER A 272 -16.80 10.94 12.69
N LEU A 273 -17.65 9.90 12.79
CA LEU A 273 -17.26 8.50 12.97
C LEU A 273 -16.57 7.91 11.74
N MET A 274 -16.76 8.51 10.54
CA MET A 274 -16.16 7.99 9.30
C MET A 274 -14.64 7.85 9.40
N ARG A 275 -13.96 8.75 10.11
CA ARG A 275 -12.51 8.67 10.27
C ARG A 275 -12.09 7.39 11.01
N ASN A 276 -12.73 7.09 12.13
CA ASN A 276 -12.40 5.88 12.90
C ASN A 276 -12.90 4.62 12.19
N ALA A 277 -14.04 4.70 11.50
CA ALA A 277 -14.56 3.62 10.67
C ALA A 277 -13.58 3.24 9.54
N ALA A 278 -12.98 4.21 8.87
CA ALA A 278 -11.95 3.97 7.86
C ALA A 278 -10.71 3.25 8.43
N GLU A 279 -10.25 3.62 9.63
CA GLU A 279 -9.15 2.90 10.30
C GLU A 279 -9.58 1.49 10.72
N GLU A 280 -10.80 1.32 11.22
CA GLU A 280 -11.32 0.00 11.58
C GLU A 280 -11.51 -0.90 10.37
N THR A 281 -11.91 -0.38 9.18
CA THR A 281 -11.92 -1.21 7.96
C THR A 281 -10.52 -1.72 7.63
N MET A 282 -9.50 -0.89 7.77
CA MET A 282 -8.10 -1.27 7.55
C MET A 282 -7.59 -2.30 8.57
N ARG A 283 -8.07 -2.27 9.81
CA ARG A 283 -7.77 -3.29 10.81
C ARG A 283 -8.53 -4.59 10.54
N PHE A 284 -9.83 -4.48 10.32
CA PHE A 284 -10.77 -5.60 10.25
C PHE A 284 -10.62 -6.39 8.94
N GLU A 285 -10.52 -5.71 7.80
CA GLU A 285 -10.34 -6.29 6.47
C GLU A 285 -9.05 -5.80 5.84
N MET A 286 -7.91 -6.13 6.46
CA MET A 286 -6.63 -5.80 5.86
C MET A 286 -6.48 -6.52 4.51
N PHE A 287 -6.41 -5.73 3.45
CA PHE A 287 -6.28 -6.26 2.09
C PHE A 287 -4.90 -6.89 1.82
N ALA A 288 -3.85 -6.48 2.54
CA ALA A 288 -2.53 -7.10 2.42
C ALA A 288 -2.54 -8.48 3.05
N LYS A 289 -2.20 -9.52 2.27
CA LYS A 289 -2.09 -10.90 2.73
C LYS A 289 -0.96 -11.05 3.75
N SER A 290 0.14 -10.33 3.52
CA SER A 290 1.29 -10.24 4.42
C SER A 290 1.82 -8.81 4.44
N GLY A 291 2.71 -8.50 5.40
CA GLY A 291 3.64 -7.39 5.24
C GLY A 291 4.65 -7.68 4.12
N PHE A 292 5.45 -6.69 3.77
CA PHE A 292 6.55 -6.93 2.84
C PHE A 292 7.51 -7.98 3.42
N PRO A 293 8.05 -8.89 2.57
CA PRO A 293 9.08 -9.83 2.98
C PRO A 293 10.25 -9.12 3.65
N LYS A 294 10.80 -9.74 4.69
CA LYS A 294 12.00 -9.30 5.37
C LYS A 294 13.05 -10.39 5.25
N TYR A 295 14.31 -10.00 5.32
CA TYR A 295 15.44 -10.89 5.17
C TYR A 295 16.39 -10.73 6.35
N CYS A 296 16.76 -11.84 7.00
CA CYS A 296 17.64 -11.81 8.16
C CYS A 296 19.04 -11.37 7.75
N THR A 297 19.58 -10.32 8.36
CA THR A 297 20.94 -9.83 8.08
C THR A 297 22.01 -10.66 8.77
N GLU A 298 21.62 -11.41 9.80
CA GLU A 298 22.46 -12.32 10.59
C GLU A 298 21.67 -13.54 11.03
N ALA A 299 22.36 -14.60 11.50
CA ALA A 299 21.69 -15.73 12.14
C ALA A 299 21.25 -15.34 13.55
N MET A 300 20.04 -15.73 13.96
CA MET A 300 19.50 -15.37 15.28
C MET A 300 18.42 -16.35 15.75
N GLU A 301 18.23 -16.43 17.07
CA GLU A 301 17.01 -16.99 17.65
C GLU A 301 15.95 -15.90 17.78
N PHE A 302 14.75 -16.17 17.26
CA PHE A 302 13.65 -15.23 17.32
C PHE A 302 12.31 -15.97 17.50
N ALA A 303 11.55 -15.60 18.53
CA ALA A 303 10.25 -16.20 18.87
C ALA A 303 10.28 -17.75 18.93
N GLY A 304 11.38 -18.34 19.42
CA GLY A 304 11.58 -19.79 19.54
C GLY A 304 11.97 -20.50 18.25
N VAL A 305 12.35 -19.78 17.21
CA VAL A 305 12.80 -20.33 15.92
C VAL A 305 14.21 -19.85 15.62
N SER A 306 15.09 -20.78 15.21
CA SER A 306 16.41 -20.47 14.67
C SER A 306 16.27 -19.97 13.24
N LEU A 307 16.63 -18.70 13.02
CA LEU A 307 16.64 -18.05 11.71
C LEU A 307 18.07 -17.94 11.19
N ARG A 308 18.28 -18.32 9.93
CA ARG A 308 19.57 -18.20 9.26
C ARG A 308 19.76 -16.80 8.68
N LYS A 309 21.01 -16.38 8.49
CA LYS A 309 21.32 -15.22 7.66
C LYS A 309 20.77 -15.43 6.26
N GLY A 310 20.13 -14.41 5.70
CA GLY A 310 19.50 -14.45 4.38
C GLY A 310 18.11 -15.11 4.37
N GLN A 311 17.67 -15.69 5.48
CA GLN A 311 16.34 -16.31 5.52
C GLN A 311 15.24 -15.27 5.38
N MET A 312 14.24 -15.57 4.52
CA MET A 312 13.04 -14.75 4.37
C MET A 312 12.08 -14.98 5.53
N VAL A 313 11.56 -13.91 6.09
CA VAL A 313 10.45 -13.90 7.04
C VAL A 313 9.28 -13.08 6.52
N LEU A 314 8.06 -13.54 6.77
CA LEU A 314 6.82 -12.87 6.37
C LEU A 314 6.02 -12.47 7.61
N PRO A 315 6.02 -11.19 7.99
CA PRO A 315 5.18 -10.70 9.06
C PRO A 315 3.74 -10.56 8.57
N LEU A 316 2.81 -11.39 9.06
CA LEU A 316 1.40 -11.33 8.68
C LEU A 316 0.69 -10.21 9.43
N ILE A 317 0.75 -9.00 8.90
CA ILE A 317 0.09 -7.83 9.51
C ILE A 317 -1.41 -8.07 9.67
N ALA A 318 -2.08 -8.64 8.65
CA ALA A 318 -3.52 -8.93 8.73
C ALA A 318 -3.88 -9.91 9.87
N ALA A 319 -3.05 -10.93 10.09
CA ALA A 319 -3.23 -11.85 11.23
C ALA A 319 -3.02 -11.12 12.57
N ALA A 320 -1.96 -10.32 12.67
CA ALA A 320 -1.62 -9.55 13.86
C ALA A 320 -2.69 -8.52 14.25
N LEU A 321 -3.37 -7.92 13.27
CA LEU A 321 -4.46 -6.97 13.50
C LEU A 321 -5.74 -7.62 14.07
N ARG A 322 -5.78 -8.94 14.13
CA ARG A 322 -6.83 -9.72 14.78
C ARG A 322 -6.33 -10.56 15.95
N ASP A 323 -5.22 -10.16 16.56
CA ASP A 323 -4.68 -10.79 17.77
C ASP A 323 -5.49 -10.35 19.00
N GLU A 324 -6.07 -11.32 19.70
CA GLU A 324 -6.94 -11.11 20.87
C GLU A 324 -6.20 -10.47 22.05
N ASP A 325 -4.89 -10.74 22.16
CA ASP A 325 -4.03 -10.14 23.20
C ASP A 325 -3.94 -8.61 23.09
N VAL A 326 -4.28 -8.05 21.91
CA VAL A 326 -4.15 -6.61 21.63
C VAL A 326 -5.49 -5.97 21.29
N PHE A 327 -6.34 -6.68 20.55
CA PHE A 327 -7.64 -6.20 20.11
C PHE A 327 -8.75 -7.08 20.69
N PRO A 328 -9.36 -6.71 21.83
CA PRO A 328 -10.49 -7.47 22.38
C PRO A 328 -11.62 -7.65 21.37
N GLU A 329 -12.21 -8.84 21.30
CA GLU A 329 -13.23 -9.19 20.31
C GLU A 329 -12.78 -8.83 18.88
N PRO A 330 -11.64 -9.35 18.38
CA PRO A 330 -11.02 -8.88 17.15
C PRO A 330 -11.87 -9.12 15.90
N ASP A 331 -12.77 -10.10 15.98
CA ASP A 331 -13.70 -10.48 14.91
C ASP A 331 -15.00 -9.65 14.92
N ARG A 332 -15.17 -8.74 15.88
CA ARG A 332 -16.24 -7.73 15.87
C ARG A 332 -15.77 -6.47 15.16
N PHE A 333 -16.50 -6.04 14.13
CA PHE A 333 -16.31 -4.74 13.50
C PHE A 333 -16.87 -3.65 14.41
N ASP A 334 -16.05 -2.73 14.86
CA ASP A 334 -16.42 -1.70 15.82
C ASP A 334 -15.82 -0.34 15.46
N ILE A 335 -16.64 0.53 14.87
CA ILE A 335 -16.24 1.87 14.45
C ILE A 335 -15.87 2.83 15.59
N ARG A 336 -16.00 2.38 16.84
CA ARG A 336 -15.59 3.12 18.05
C ARG A 336 -14.39 2.50 18.75
N ARG A 337 -13.81 1.44 18.18
CA ARG A 337 -12.65 0.76 18.73
C ARG A 337 -11.48 1.72 18.94
N ASP A 338 -10.72 1.52 20.03
CA ASP A 338 -9.40 2.13 20.19
C ASP A 338 -8.39 1.52 19.23
N LEU A 339 -7.94 2.31 18.28
CA LEU A 339 -7.05 1.90 17.19
C LEU A 339 -5.61 2.42 17.35
N ARG A 340 -5.22 2.93 18.54
CA ARG A 340 -3.87 3.45 18.77
C ARG A 340 -2.76 2.41 18.58
N GLN A 341 -3.10 1.14 18.71
CA GLN A 341 -2.16 0.03 18.50
C GLN A 341 -2.18 -0.55 17.07
N THR A 342 -2.98 0.01 16.16
CA THR A 342 -3.00 -0.52 14.79
C THR A 342 -1.63 -0.42 14.13
N ILE A 343 -1.28 -1.47 13.39
CA ILE A 343 -0.08 -1.55 12.54
C ILE A 343 -0.45 -1.70 11.07
N SER A 344 -1.66 -1.27 10.67
CA SER A 344 -2.15 -1.36 9.28
C SER A 344 -1.22 -0.65 8.28
N PHE A 345 -0.50 0.36 8.71
CA PHE A 345 0.52 1.06 7.92
C PHE A 345 1.95 0.65 8.30
N GLY A 346 2.13 -0.50 8.92
CA GLY A 346 3.42 -0.95 9.42
C GLY A 346 3.82 -0.29 10.75
N SER A 347 5.07 -0.48 11.16
CA SER A 347 5.65 0.07 12.40
C SER A 347 7.14 0.35 12.20
N GLY A 348 7.71 1.23 13.04
CA GLY A 348 9.13 1.52 13.06
C GLY A 348 9.64 2.29 11.85
N GLN A 349 10.89 2.04 11.50
CA GLN A 349 11.58 2.75 10.41
C GLN A 349 10.94 2.53 9.03
N GLN A 350 10.14 1.48 8.87
CA GLN A 350 9.48 1.12 7.62
C GLN A 350 7.97 1.44 7.62
N THR A 351 7.50 2.26 8.56
CA THR A 351 6.12 2.75 8.55
C THR A 351 5.80 3.44 7.23
N CYS A 352 4.61 3.23 6.68
CA CYS A 352 4.20 3.81 5.41
C CYS A 352 4.36 5.34 5.39
N LEU A 353 5.15 5.86 4.44
CA LEU A 353 5.36 7.30 4.25
C LEU A 353 4.09 8.02 3.82
N GLY A 354 3.27 7.35 3.00
CA GLY A 354 2.00 7.88 2.49
C GLY A 354 0.82 7.70 3.44
N ALA A 355 1.00 7.23 4.69
CA ALA A 355 -0.10 6.87 5.57
C ALA A 355 -1.12 8.00 5.79
N ALA A 356 -0.67 9.24 5.98
CA ALA A 356 -1.56 10.39 6.14
C ALA A 356 -2.38 10.66 4.87
N LEU A 357 -1.74 10.59 3.70
CA LEU A 357 -2.38 10.81 2.40
C LEU A 357 -3.38 9.69 2.07
N ALA A 358 -3.01 8.43 2.33
CA ALA A 358 -3.88 7.27 2.14
C ALA A 358 -5.14 7.35 3.02
N ARG A 359 -4.98 7.70 4.30
CA ARG A 359 -6.10 7.92 5.23
C ARG A 359 -7.05 9.00 4.73
N MET A 360 -6.50 10.12 4.27
CA MET A 360 -7.32 11.22 3.76
C MET A 360 -8.10 10.79 2.51
N GLN A 361 -7.47 10.08 1.57
CA GLN A 361 -8.15 9.55 0.40
C GLN A 361 -9.25 8.56 0.80
N LEU A 362 -8.96 7.63 1.70
CA LEU A 362 -9.92 6.63 2.18
C LEU A 362 -11.12 7.29 2.84
N VAL A 363 -10.91 8.18 3.81
CA VAL A 363 -11.98 8.89 4.53
C VAL A 363 -12.82 9.74 3.57
N THR A 364 -12.17 10.44 2.63
CA THR A 364 -12.87 11.29 1.65
C THR A 364 -13.69 10.46 0.68
N ALA A 365 -13.13 9.37 0.14
CA ALA A 365 -13.85 8.51 -0.79
C ALA A 365 -15.04 7.82 -0.12
N LEU A 366 -14.84 7.17 1.04
CA LEU A 366 -15.92 6.51 1.77
C LEU A 366 -16.99 7.51 2.22
N GLY A 367 -16.59 8.63 2.82
CA GLY A 367 -17.52 9.66 3.28
C GLY A 367 -18.35 10.26 2.15
N THR A 368 -17.77 10.46 0.96
CA THR A 368 -18.49 10.98 -0.20
C THR A 368 -19.43 9.95 -0.79
N LEU A 369 -18.98 8.69 -0.94
CA LEU A 369 -19.82 7.60 -1.45
C LEU A 369 -21.09 7.41 -0.60
N PHE A 370 -20.91 7.20 0.71
CA PHE A 370 -22.05 6.91 1.59
C PHE A 370 -22.95 8.13 1.86
N ARG A 371 -22.44 9.34 1.70
CA ARG A 371 -23.26 10.57 1.74
C ARG A 371 -24.06 10.76 0.45
N ARG A 372 -23.44 10.53 -0.74
CA ARG A 372 -24.14 10.69 -2.04
C ARG A 372 -25.11 9.55 -2.31
N PHE A 373 -24.82 8.35 -1.83
CA PHE A 373 -25.55 7.12 -2.11
C PHE A 373 -25.86 6.35 -0.82
N PRO A 374 -26.74 6.87 0.05
CA PRO A 374 -27.03 6.27 1.36
C PRO A 374 -27.71 4.90 1.26
N GLU A 375 -28.40 4.61 0.15
CA GLU A 375 -29.11 3.35 -0.11
C GLU A 375 -28.28 2.32 -0.90
N MET A 376 -26.96 2.60 -1.08
CA MET A 376 -26.07 1.75 -1.86
C MET A 376 -26.09 0.30 -1.36
N LYS A 377 -26.16 -0.65 -2.30
CA LYS A 377 -26.19 -2.11 -2.01
C LYS A 377 -25.25 -2.88 -2.94
N PRO A 378 -24.60 -3.95 -2.47
CA PRO A 378 -23.78 -4.79 -3.33
C PRO A 378 -24.68 -5.52 -4.36
N LEU A 379 -24.18 -5.65 -5.60
CA LEU A 379 -24.83 -6.43 -6.67
C LEU A 379 -24.30 -7.87 -6.76
N GLY A 380 -23.36 -8.24 -5.92
CA GLY A 380 -22.74 -9.56 -5.85
C GLY A 380 -21.48 -9.51 -5.01
N GLU A 381 -20.80 -10.67 -4.94
CA GLU A 381 -19.50 -10.76 -4.27
C GLU A 381 -18.40 -10.16 -5.16
N PRO A 382 -17.30 -9.64 -4.56
CA PRO A 382 -16.17 -9.12 -5.32
C PRO A 382 -15.50 -10.20 -6.18
N GLU A 383 -15.08 -9.82 -7.39
CA GLU A 383 -14.16 -10.60 -8.20
C GLU A 383 -12.72 -10.23 -7.83
N PHE A 384 -11.86 -11.24 -7.63
CA PHE A 384 -10.45 -11.03 -7.30
C PHE A 384 -9.54 -11.23 -8.51
N GLU A 385 -8.42 -10.55 -8.50
CA GLU A 385 -7.31 -10.79 -9.44
C GLU A 385 -6.11 -11.38 -8.69
N PRO A 386 -5.31 -12.26 -9.34
CA PRO A 386 -4.09 -12.77 -8.75
C PRO A 386 -3.12 -11.64 -8.39
N HIS A 387 -2.69 -11.62 -7.14
CA HIS A 387 -1.68 -10.69 -6.65
C HIS A 387 -0.93 -11.33 -5.47
N PRO A 388 0.43 -11.33 -5.46
CA PRO A 388 1.18 -12.07 -4.44
C PRO A 388 1.05 -11.50 -3.02
N LEU A 389 0.88 -10.18 -2.90
CA LEU A 389 0.93 -9.49 -1.61
C LEU A 389 -0.43 -9.02 -1.11
N ILE A 390 -1.41 -8.86 -1.98
CA ILE A 390 -2.71 -8.28 -1.62
C ILE A 390 -3.89 -9.10 -2.14
N ARG A 391 -5.02 -9.01 -1.47
CA ARG A 391 -6.32 -9.49 -1.93
C ARG A 391 -6.91 -8.41 -2.82
N SER A 392 -6.49 -8.38 -4.09
CA SER A 392 -6.85 -7.32 -5.02
C SER A 392 -8.23 -7.56 -5.61
N MET A 393 -9.13 -6.59 -5.43
CA MET A 393 -10.44 -6.59 -6.08
C MET A 393 -10.30 -6.13 -7.53
N LYS A 394 -10.58 -7.04 -8.46
CA LYS A 394 -10.68 -6.76 -9.90
C LYS A 394 -11.95 -6.01 -10.23
N LYS A 395 -13.07 -6.42 -9.62
CA LYS A 395 -14.39 -5.87 -9.86
C LYS A 395 -15.25 -5.96 -8.59
N PHE A 396 -15.97 -4.89 -8.24
CA PHE A 396 -16.96 -4.89 -7.19
C PHE A 396 -18.09 -3.92 -7.54
N GLU A 397 -19.23 -4.45 -7.97
CA GLU A 397 -20.37 -3.65 -8.41
C GLU A 397 -21.38 -3.41 -7.29
N VAL A 398 -21.91 -2.20 -7.25
CA VAL A 398 -22.96 -1.77 -6.33
C VAL A 398 -24.08 -1.07 -7.07
N ALA A 399 -25.31 -1.24 -6.58
CA ALA A 399 -26.45 -0.38 -6.94
C ALA A 399 -26.43 0.84 -6.03
N LEU A 400 -26.81 2.00 -6.56
CA LEU A 400 -26.71 3.29 -5.86
C LEU A 400 -28.05 3.72 -5.23
N HIS A 401 -29.12 2.97 -5.51
CA HIS A 401 -30.51 3.22 -5.04
C HIS A 401 -31.27 1.91 -4.86
#